data_16e37ef8b2e020ad75933894470e7fce
#
_entry.id   16e37ef8b2e020ad75933894470e7fce
#
_cell.length_a   1.000
_cell.length_b   1.000
_cell.length_c   1.000
_cell.angle_alpha   90.00
_cell.angle_beta   90.00
_cell.angle_gamma   90.00
#
_symmetry.space_group_name_H-M   'P 1'
#
loop_
_entity.id
_entity.type
_entity.pdbx_description
1 polymer ?
#
loop_
_entity_poly.entity_id
_entity_poly.type
_entity_poly.pdbx_seq_one_letter_code
_entity_poly.pdbx_strand_id
1 'polypeptide(L)'
;MTGATGFVGRHLVAALLARGCTVRAVARNAETAQGMPWINDVEFVSADIHAPELDTAALTDGIDVLAHLAWPGLPNYRALFHFEHNLMADYRFIKSAVEAGVKQVLVTGTCFEYGMQSGPLSEQTEPQPSNPYGLAKHTLHLFLQNLAQEQPFTLQWARLFYLHGEGQNPNSLLAALDRAIDAGDQAFNMSAGEQLRDFLPIETAAGHLASVLQRRDFDGVINCASGQPVSVRALVEQRLRERGANLNLNLGHYPYPTHEPLAFWAVTERLQQLLGESQ
;
A
#
# COMPACT_ATOMS: atom_id res chain seq x y z
N MET A 1 -8.54 3.49 -11.62
CA MET A 1 -7.58 3.12 -10.57
C MET A 1 -6.21 2.90 -11.20
N THR A 2 -5.14 3.51 -10.69
CA THR A 2 -3.75 3.30 -11.15
C THR A 2 -3.06 2.22 -10.34
N GLY A 3 -2.03 1.57 -10.91
CA GLY A 3 -1.32 0.47 -10.26
C GLY A 3 -2.15 -0.81 -10.11
N ALA A 4 -3.13 -1.01 -10.99
CA ALA A 4 -4.13 -2.09 -10.91
C ALA A 4 -3.52 -3.49 -10.88
N THR A 5 -2.41 -3.73 -11.58
CA THR A 5 -1.73 -5.04 -11.62
C THR A 5 -0.69 -5.23 -10.50
N GLY A 6 -0.47 -4.21 -9.66
CA GLY A 6 0.44 -4.27 -8.52
C GLY A 6 -0.08 -5.16 -7.39
N PHE A 7 0.75 -5.36 -6.35
CA PHE A 7 0.42 -6.21 -5.20
C PHE A 7 -0.90 -5.80 -4.53
N VAL A 8 -1.05 -4.54 -4.15
CA VAL A 8 -2.30 -4.04 -3.54
C VAL A 8 -3.41 -3.91 -4.59
N GLY A 9 -3.05 -3.40 -5.77
CA GLY A 9 -4.01 -3.06 -6.82
C GLY A 9 -4.85 -4.25 -7.29
N ARG A 10 -4.24 -5.41 -7.51
CA ARG A 10 -4.97 -6.61 -7.98
C ARG A 10 -6.09 -7.05 -7.05
N HIS A 11 -5.86 -6.93 -5.73
CA HIS A 11 -6.84 -7.27 -4.71
C HIS A 11 -7.89 -6.17 -4.54
N LEU A 12 -7.48 -4.90 -4.66
CA LEU A 12 -8.42 -3.78 -4.57
C LEU A 12 -9.40 -3.76 -5.76
N VAL A 13 -8.95 -4.09 -6.99
CA VAL A 13 -9.87 -4.25 -8.13
C VAL A 13 -10.94 -5.29 -7.80
N ALA A 14 -10.54 -6.48 -7.36
CA ALA A 14 -11.48 -7.54 -6.99
C ALA A 14 -12.45 -7.10 -5.88
N ALA A 15 -11.95 -6.41 -4.85
CA ALA A 15 -12.76 -5.90 -3.75
C ALA A 15 -13.78 -4.83 -4.18
N LEU A 16 -13.42 -3.98 -5.16
CA LEU A 16 -14.32 -2.97 -5.72
C LEU A 16 -15.40 -3.60 -6.60
N LEU A 17 -15.03 -4.55 -7.46
CA LEU A 17 -15.98 -5.29 -8.30
C LEU A 17 -17.00 -6.05 -7.45
N ALA A 18 -16.54 -6.71 -6.37
CA ALA A 18 -17.44 -7.41 -5.43
C ALA A 18 -18.42 -6.46 -4.73
N ARG A 19 -18.16 -5.17 -4.71
CA ARG A 19 -19.06 -4.11 -4.20
C ARG A 19 -19.91 -3.45 -5.29
N GLY A 20 -19.88 -3.96 -6.51
CA GLY A 20 -20.64 -3.43 -7.64
C GLY A 20 -20.09 -2.15 -8.25
N CYS A 21 -18.82 -1.80 -7.97
CA CYS A 21 -18.18 -0.65 -8.60
C CYS A 21 -17.78 -0.98 -10.04
N THR A 22 -17.96 -0.03 -10.96
CA THR A 22 -17.33 -0.08 -12.28
C THR A 22 -15.89 0.40 -12.16
N VAL A 23 -14.94 -0.36 -12.69
CA VAL A 23 -13.51 -0.07 -12.53
C VAL A 23 -12.84 0.14 -13.89
N ARG A 24 -12.24 1.32 -14.08
CA ARG A 24 -11.20 1.54 -15.12
C ARG A 24 -9.86 1.23 -14.48
N ALA A 25 -9.25 0.10 -14.88
CA ALA A 25 -7.99 -0.40 -14.37
C ALA A 25 -6.82 0.10 -15.25
N VAL A 26 -5.88 0.84 -14.65
CA VAL A 26 -4.74 1.42 -15.37
C VAL A 26 -3.44 0.78 -14.89
N ALA A 27 -2.67 0.25 -15.82
CA ALA A 27 -1.32 -0.27 -15.57
C ALA A 27 -0.49 -0.20 -16.86
N ARG A 28 0.85 -0.25 -16.71
CA ARG A 28 1.77 -0.13 -17.86
C ARG A 28 1.86 -1.39 -18.71
N ASN A 29 1.78 -2.56 -18.09
CA ASN A 29 2.00 -3.83 -18.74
C ASN A 29 0.68 -4.56 -19.02
N ALA A 30 0.28 -4.57 -20.32
CA ALA A 30 -0.93 -5.23 -20.77
C ALA A 30 -0.85 -6.76 -20.63
N GLU A 31 0.32 -7.38 -20.84
CA GLU A 31 0.51 -8.82 -20.70
C GLU A 31 0.27 -9.26 -19.25
N THR A 32 0.83 -8.53 -18.27
CA THR A 32 0.56 -8.78 -16.85
C THR A 32 -0.92 -8.63 -16.54
N ALA A 33 -1.61 -7.67 -17.14
CA ALA A 33 -3.04 -7.45 -16.94
C ALA A 33 -3.89 -8.60 -17.49
N GLN A 34 -3.52 -9.19 -18.63
CA GLN A 34 -4.21 -10.36 -19.20
C GLN A 34 -4.20 -11.58 -18.27
N GLY A 35 -3.22 -11.69 -17.39
CA GLY A 35 -3.15 -12.74 -16.35
C GLY A 35 -4.01 -12.47 -15.12
N MET A 36 -4.71 -11.33 -15.03
CA MET A 36 -5.53 -11.01 -13.87
C MET A 36 -6.93 -11.62 -13.96
N PRO A 37 -7.45 -12.22 -12.87
CA PRO A 37 -8.77 -12.87 -12.87
C PRO A 37 -9.92 -11.96 -13.28
N TRP A 38 -9.79 -10.68 -13.02
CA TRP A 38 -10.80 -9.64 -13.23
C TRP A 38 -10.69 -8.91 -14.58
N ILE A 39 -9.79 -9.31 -15.48
CA ILE A 39 -9.50 -8.53 -16.71
C ILE A 39 -10.74 -8.31 -17.59
N ASN A 40 -11.65 -9.29 -17.62
CA ASN A 40 -12.88 -9.22 -18.42
C ASN A 40 -14.01 -8.42 -17.74
N ASP A 41 -13.85 -8.05 -16.47
CA ASP A 41 -14.85 -7.35 -15.66
C ASP A 41 -14.56 -5.84 -15.51
N VAL A 42 -13.45 -5.37 -16.13
CA VAL A 42 -12.99 -3.98 -16.03
C VAL A 42 -12.75 -3.37 -17.40
N GLU A 43 -12.78 -2.04 -17.46
CA GLU A 43 -12.19 -1.30 -18.56
C GLU A 43 -10.66 -1.20 -18.31
N PHE A 44 -9.88 -1.98 -19.02
CA PHE A 44 -8.43 -1.94 -18.88
C PHE A 44 -7.79 -0.94 -19.85
N VAL A 45 -6.94 -0.05 -19.31
CA VAL A 45 -6.14 0.91 -20.09
C VAL A 45 -4.66 0.70 -19.81
N SER A 46 -3.89 0.40 -20.87
CA SER A 46 -2.43 0.36 -20.78
C SER A 46 -1.87 1.76 -20.90
N ALA A 47 -1.34 2.30 -19.79
CA ALA A 47 -0.74 3.64 -19.78
C ALA A 47 0.37 3.75 -18.73
N ASP A 48 1.40 4.52 -19.06
CA ASP A 48 2.36 5.03 -18.07
C ASP A 48 1.89 6.40 -17.59
N ILE A 49 1.46 6.46 -16.33
CA ILE A 49 0.95 7.72 -15.74
C ILE A 49 2.05 8.77 -15.52
N HIS A 50 3.32 8.40 -15.69
CA HIS A 50 4.47 9.31 -15.65
C HIS A 50 4.89 9.83 -17.03
N ALA A 51 4.26 9.34 -18.10
CA ALA A 51 4.56 9.79 -19.46
C ALA A 51 4.13 11.27 -19.65
N PRO A 52 5.02 12.13 -20.16
CA PRO A 52 4.72 13.56 -20.34
C PRO A 52 3.57 13.84 -21.33
N GLU A 53 3.38 12.92 -22.28
CA GLU A 53 2.36 13.02 -23.33
C GLU A 53 1.01 12.40 -22.95
N LEU A 54 0.86 11.91 -21.70
CA LEU A 54 -0.39 11.30 -21.26
C LEU A 54 -1.55 12.31 -21.26
N ASP A 55 -2.59 11.99 -21.99
CA ASP A 55 -3.86 12.71 -21.89
C ASP A 55 -4.62 12.23 -20.64
N THR A 56 -4.34 12.87 -19.50
CA THR A 56 -4.97 12.55 -18.23
C THR A 56 -6.47 12.84 -18.27
N ALA A 57 -6.93 13.86 -19.01
CA ALA A 57 -8.34 14.19 -19.10
C ALA A 57 -9.12 13.07 -19.80
N ALA A 58 -8.61 12.55 -20.92
CA ALA A 58 -9.22 11.41 -21.58
C ALA A 58 -9.17 10.14 -20.70
N LEU A 59 -8.06 9.93 -19.97
CA LEU A 59 -7.92 8.78 -19.07
C LEU A 59 -8.91 8.83 -17.90
N THR A 60 -9.30 10.01 -17.43
CA THR A 60 -10.18 10.21 -16.28
C THR A 60 -11.60 10.66 -16.66
N ASP A 61 -11.93 10.70 -17.95
CA ASP A 61 -13.28 11.03 -18.40
C ASP A 61 -14.33 10.06 -17.84
N GLY A 62 -15.39 10.59 -17.24
CA GLY A 62 -16.44 9.81 -16.59
C GLY A 62 -16.02 9.10 -15.29
N ILE A 63 -14.89 9.47 -14.69
CA ILE A 63 -14.41 8.89 -13.43
C ILE A 63 -14.82 9.76 -12.24
N ASP A 64 -15.59 9.19 -11.32
CA ASP A 64 -15.98 9.84 -10.06
C ASP A 64 -14.84 9.87 -9.03
N VAL A 65 -14.09 8.76 -8.92
CA VAL A 65 -13.12 8.51 -7.85
C VAL A 65 -11.82 7.97 -8.43
N LEU A 66 -10.71 8.59 -8.10
CA LEU A 66 -9.37 8.11 -8.41
C LEU A 66 -8.77 7.35 -7.22
N ALA A 67 -8.56 6.04 -7.37
CA ALA A 67 -7.69 5.28 -6.46
C ALA A 67 -6.27 5.23 -7.08
N HIS A 68 -5.33 5.95 -6.46
CA HIS A 68 -3.95 6.07 -6.94
C HIS A 68 -3.00 5.22 -6.13
N LEU A 69 -2.62 4.05 -6.68
CA LEU A 69 -1.74 3.08 -6.04
C LEU A 69 -0.40 2.89 -6.78
N ALA A 70 -0.29 3.43 -7.98
CA ALA A 70 0.95 3.34 -8.74
C ALA A 70 2.09 4.07 -8.01
N TRP A 71 3.21 3.38 -7.82
CA TRP A 71 4.45 3.95 -7.29
C TRP A 71 5.61 3.05 -7.70
N PRO A 72 6.34 3.38 -8.75
CA PRO A 72 7.43 2.53 -9.24
C PRO A 72 8.64 2.49 -8.29
N GLY A 73 9.40 1.38 -8.36
CA GLY A 73 10.71 1.26 -7.75
C GLY A 73 10.76 0.63 -6.35
N LEU A 74 9.63 0.20 -5.79
CA LEU A 74 9.63 -0.57 -4.54
C LEU A 74 10.20 -2.00 -4.77
N PRO A 75 10.93 -2.55 -3.78
CA PRO A 75 11.15 -2.07 -2.40
C PRO A 75 12.45 -1.26 -2.18
N ASN A 76 12.95 -0.53 -3.16
CA ASN A 76 14.18 0.24 -3.01
C ASN A 76 13.94 1.57 -2.26
N TYR A 77 13.58 1.52 -0.99
CA TYR A 77 13.16 2.67 -0.17
C TYR A 77 14.18 3.82 -0.05
N ARG A 78 15.48 3.54 -0.31
CA ARG A 78 16.58 4.51 -0.20
C ARG A 78 16.92 5.24 -1.51
N ALA A 79 16.30 4.85 -2.62
CA ALA A 79 16.61 5.45 -3.90
C ALA A 79 16.06 6.88 -4.00
N LEU A 80 16.90 7.80 -4.48
CA LEU A 80 16.54 9.23 -4.58
C LEU A 80 15.46 9.49 -5.63
N PHE A 81 15.32 8.60 -6.62
CA PHE A 81 14.29 8.74 -7.67
C PHE A 81 12.86 8.85 -7.09
N HIS A 82 12.62 8.42 -5.83
CA HIS A 82 11.32 8.58 -5.20
C HIS A 82 10.88 10.04 -5.11
N PHE A 83 11.81 10.97 -4.82
CA PHE A 83 11.53 12.39 -4.82
C PHE A 83 12.03 13.13 -6.09
N GLU A 84 13.05 12.60 -6.78
CA GLU A 84 13.55 13.22 -8.02
C GLU A 84 12.60 13.02 -9.21
N HIS A 85 11.86 11.90 -9.24
CA HIS A 85 10.98 11.53 -10.34
C HIS A 85 9.54 11.27 -9.91
N ASN A 86 9.30 10.28 -9.02
CA ASN A 86 7.94 9.84 -8.69
C ASN A 86 7.09 10.95 -8.08
N LEU A 87 7.61 11.67 -7.09
CA LEU A 87 6.88 12.73 -6.40
C LEU A 87 6.21 13.71 -7.36
N MET A 88 6.99 14.28 -8.28
CA MET A 88 6.47 15.30 -9.20
C MET A 88 5.61 14.72 -10.32
N ALA A 89 5.89 13.48 -10.74
CA ALA A 89 5.09 12.79 -11.74
C ALA A 89 3.70 12.47 -11.18
N ASP A 90 3.63 11.88 -9.98
CA ASP A 90 2.37 11.56 -9.32
C ASP A 90 1.56 12.82 -8.96
N TYR A 91 2.24 13.87 -8.47
CA TYR A 91 1.57 15.17 -8.23
C TYR A 91 0.94 15.73 -9.49
N ARG A 92 1.68 15.79 -10.62
CA ARG A 92 1.16 16.31 -11.90
C ARG A 92 -0.02 15.47 -12.39
N PHE A 93 0.09 14.15 -12.33
CA PHE A 93 -0.98 13.25 -12.73
C PHE A 93 -2.25 13.49 -11.91
N ILE A 94 -2.15 13.50 -10.56
CA ILE A 94 -3.31 13.70 -9.68
C ILE A 94 -3.90 15.11 -9.89
N LYS A 95 -3.06 16.14 -9.99
CA LYS A 95 -3.51 17.51 -10.28
C LYS A 95 -4.31 17.57 -11.58
N SER A 96 -3.78 17.00 -12.66
CA SER A 96 -4.48 16.96 -13.95
C SER A 96 -5.79 16.18 -13.89
N ALA A 97 -5.87 15.10 -13.10
CA ALA A 97 -7.10 14.35 -12.89
C ALA A 97 -8.16 15.19 -12.15
N VAL A 98 -7.75 15.94 -11.12
CA VAL A 98 -8.64 16.88 -10.39
C VAL A 98 -9.10 18.01 -11.30
N GLU A 99 -8.21 18.60 -12.09
CA GLU A 99 -8.54 19.62 -13.09
C GLU A 99 -9.52 19.10 -14.16
N ALA A 100 -9.42 17.82 -14.52
CA ALA A 100 -10.36 17.15 -15.43
C ALA A 100 -11.70 16.78 -14.78
N GLY A 101 -11.88 17.01 -13.48
CA GLY A 101 -13.17 16.88 -12.81
C GLY A 101 -13.30 15.76 -11.78
N VAL A 102 -12.25 14.98 -11.50
CA VAL A 102 -12.24 14.00 -10.41
C VAL A 102 -12.47 14.70 -9.07
N LYS A 103 -13.46 14.24 -8.28
CA LYS A 103 -13.88 14.88 -7.03
C LYS A 103 -13.40 14.19 -5.77
N GLN A 104 -12.90 12.96 -5.89
CA GLN A 104 -12.39 12.18 -4.77
C GLN A 104 -11.14 11.43 -5.21
N VAL A 105 -10.09 11.51 -4.41
CA VAL A 105 -8.81 10.85 -4.67
C VAL A 105 -8.39 10.11 -3.42
N LEU A 106 -8.22 8.78 -3.53
CA LEU A 106 -7.52 7.98 -2.53
C LEU A 106 -6.10 7.72 -3.01
N VAL A 107 -5.12 8.04 -2.17
CA VAL A 107 -3.70 7.74 -2.42
C VAL A 107 -3.18 6.80 -1.33
N THR A 108 -2.45 5.76 -1.75
CA THR A 108 -1.74 4.92 -0.78
C THR A 108 -0.48 5.62 -0.28
N GLY A 109 -0.48 5.97 1.00
CA GLY A 109 0.67 6.37 1.78
C GLY A 109 1.42 5.17 2.36
N THR A 110 2.24 5.40 3.38
CA THR A 110 3.09 4.36 3.99
C THR A 110 3.37 4.64 5.46
N CYS A 111 3.53 3.59 6.28
CA CYS A 111 4.00 3.73 7.66
C CYS A 111 5.41 4.36 7.76
N PHE A 112 6.21 4.33 6.69
CA PHE A 112 7.51 5.01 6.63
C PHE A 112 7.43 6.55 6.71
N GLU A 113 6.26 7.14 6.54
CA GLU A 113 6.02 8.55 6.82
C GLU A 113 6.24 8.89 8.30
N TYR A 114 5.99 7.95 9.21
CA TYR A 114 6.25 8.13 10.64
C TYR A 114 7.75 8.10 11.00
N GLY A 115 8.59 7.53 10.14
CA GLY A 115 10.04 7.44 10.35
C GLY A 115 10.44 6.48 11.47
N MET A 116 11.39 6.92 12.32
CA MET A 116 11.98 6.08 13.38
C MET A 116 11.21 6.13 14.71
N GLN A 117 9.96 6.51 14.71
CA GLN A 117 9.11 6.53 15.90
C GLN A 117 8.68 5.13 16.30
N SER A 118 8.65 4.86 17.60
CA SER A 118 8.32 3.56 18.19
C SER A 118 6.97 3.59 18.93
N GLY A 119 6.38 2.41 19.13
CA GLY A 119 5.13 2.24 19.84
C GLY A 119 3.89 2.38 18.94
N PRO A 120 2.71 2.68 19.53
CA PRO A 120 1.49 2.89 18.79
C PRO A 120 1.52 4.22 18.03
N LEU A 121 1.26 4.18 16.72
CA LEU A 121 1.30 5.33 15.83
C LEU A 121 -0.12 5.64 15.33
N SER A 122 -0.64 6.78 15.70
CA SER A 122 -1.94 7.27 15.25
C SER A 122 -1.79 8.21 14.05
N GLU A 123 -2.89 8.55 13.40
CA GLU A 123 -2.92 9.52 12.31
C GLU A 123 -2.52 10.93 12.76
N GLN A 124 -2.63 11.23 14.07
CA GLN A 124 -2.19 12.49 14.69
C GLN A 124 -0.68 12.51 15.00
N THR A 125 -0.03 11.35 14.97
CA THR A 125 1.43 11.29 15.16
C THR A 125 2.11 12.06 14.03
N GLU A 126 2.94 13.05 14.38
CA GLU A 126 3.62 13.91 13.42
C GLU A 126 4.57 13.10 12.55
N PRO A 127 4.46 13.14 11.21
CA PRO A 127 5.36 12.45 10.32
C PRO A 127 6.80 12.96 10.42
N GLN A 128 7.75 12.01 10.50
CA GLN A 128 9.19 12.29 10.56
C GLN A 128 9.95 11.32 9.63
N PRO A 129 9.68 11.34 8.32
CA PRO A 129 10.21 10.34 7.40
C PRO A 129 11.74 10.33 7.40
N SER A 130 12.33 9.12 7.49
CA SER A 130 13.76 8.90 7.61
C SER A 130 14.42 8.30 6.37
N ASN A 131 13.65 8.09 5.31
CA ASN A 131 14.14 7.59 4.02
C ASN A 131 13.47 8.29 2.83
N PRO A 132 14.09 8.27 1.64
CA PRO A 132 13.58 8.95 0.44
C PRO A 132 12.15 8.57 0.06
N TYR A 133 11.76 7.30 0.21
CA TYR A 133 10.40 6.85 -0.11
C TYR A 133 9.35 7.48 0.83
N GLY A 134 9.56 7.36 2.14
CA GLY A 134 8.65 7.95 3.13
C GLY A 134 8.58 9.48 3.01
N LEU A 135 9.74 10.13 2.76
CA LEU A 135 9.80 11.57 2.51
C LEU A 135 9.00 11.98 1.27
N ALA A 136 9.17 11.27 0.15
CA ALA A 136 8.45 11.58 -1.08
C ALA A 136 6.93 11.39 -0.92
N LYS A 137 6.51 10.30 -0.24
CA LYS A 137 5.09 10.06 0.05
C LYS A 137 4.51 11.14 0.94
N HIS A 138 5.16 11.48 2.04
CA HIS A 138 4.70 12.55 2.93
C HIS A 138 4.64 13.91 2.21
N THR A 139 5.66 14.24 1.40
CA THR A 139 5.68 15.48 0.62
C THR A 139 4.54 15.52 -0.41
N LEU A 140 4.24 14.41 -1.09
CA LEU A 140 3.09 14.31 -1.98
C LEU A 140 1.78 14.59 -1.24
N HIS A 141 1.61 14.03 -0.04
CA HIS A 141 0.44 14.30 0.80
C HIS A 141 0.28 15.81 1.08
N LEU A 142 1.35 16.48 1.52
CA LEU A 142 1.34 17.93 1.76
C LEU A 142 1.01 18.73 0.48
N PHE A 143 1.55 18.34 -0.66
CA PHE A 143 1.26 19.00 -1.94
C PHE A 143 -0.22 18.86 -2.31
N LEU A 144 -0.79 17.67 -2.12
CA LEU A 144 -2.21 17.41 -2.42
C LEU A 144 -3.15 18.11 -1.43
N GLN A 145 -2.78 18.24 -0.16
CA GLN A 145 -3.53 19.04 0.81
C GLN A 145 -3.59 20.53 0.38
N ASN A 146 -2.46 21.07 -0.07
CA ASN A 146 -2.44 22.45 -0.59
C ASN A 146 -3.25 22.56 -1.90
N LEU A 147 -3.16 21.59 -2.79
CA LEU A 147 -3.98 21.55 -3.99
C LEU A 147 -5.48 21.55 -3.67
N ALA A 148 -5.91 20.78 -2.67
CA ALA A 148 -7.30 20.70 -2.25
C ALA A 148 -7.86 22.03 -1.68
N GLN A 149 -7.00 22.92 -1.18
CA GLN A 149 -7.40 24.28 -0.77
C GLN A 149 -7.71 25.18 -1.97
N GLU A 150 -6.97 25.02 -3.05
CA GLU A 150 -7.15 25.84 -4.29
C GLU A 150 -8.20 25.23 -5.23
N GLN A 151 -8.28 23.92 -5.28
CA GLN A 151 -9.19 23.14 -6.12
C GLN A 151 -9.87 22.07 -5.27
N PRO A 152 -11.07 22.28 -4.72
CA PRO A 152 -11.68 21.39 -3.76
C PRO A 152 -11.96 19.99 -4.30
N PHE A 153 -11.41 18.98 -3.65
CA PHE A 153 -11.69 17.55 -3.83
C PHE A 153 -11.50 16.81 -2.49
N THR A 154 -12.14 15.67 -2.32
CA THR A 154 -11.93 14.82 -1.14
C THR A 154 -10.59 14.08 -1.27
N LEU A 155 -9.68 14.29 -0.32
CA LEU A 155 -8.38 13.62 -0.27
C LEU A 155 -8.35 12.54 0.81
N GLN A 156 -8.33 11.30 0.40
CA GLN A 156 -8.18 10.14 1.29
C GLN A 156 -6.74 9.63 1.21
N TRP A 157 -6.02 9.69 2.32
CA TRP A 157 -4.62 9.27 2.41
C TRP A 157 -4.48 8.03 3.28
N ALA A 158 -4.30 6.85 2.66
CA ALA A 158 -4.23 5.57 3.36
C ALA A 158 -2.78 5.15 3.64
N ARG A 159 -2.30 5.32 4.88
CA ARG A 159 -0.97 4.83 5.30
C ARG A 159 -1.02 3.33 5.46
N LEU A 160 -0.40 2.61 4.52
CA LEU A 160 -0.29 1.16 4.57
C LEU A 160 0.83 0.74 5.52
N PHE A 161 0.54 -0.25 6.36
CA PHE A 161 1.53 -0.94 7.18
C PHE A 161 2.03 -2.21 6.46
N TYR A 162 2.52 -3.21 7.17
CA TYR A 162 3.08 -4.40 6.53
C TYR A 162 1.98 -5.31 6.00
N LEU A 163 1.93 -5.44 4.70
CA LEU A 163 0.97 -6.30 4.02
C LEU A 163 1.60 -7.61 3.59
N HIS A 164 0.84 -8.69 3.66
CA HIS A 164 1.27 -9.99 3.18
C HIS A 164 0.13 -10.73 2.46
N GLY A 165 0.48 -11.63 1.58
CA GLY A 165 -0.48 -12.45 0.83
C GLY A 165 -0.07 -12.69 -0.61
N GLU A 166 -0.99 -13.16 -1.42
CA GLU A 166 -0.74 -13.53 -2.80
C GLU A 166 -0.27 -12.34 -3.64
N GLY A 167 0.79 -12.55 -4.41
CA GLY A 167 1.36 -11.54 -5.30
C GLY A 167 2.31 -10.55 -4.62
N GLN A 168 2.65 -10.75 -3.34
CA GLN A 168 3.67 -9.94 -2.68
C GLN A 168 5.06 -10.15 -3.32
N ASN A 169 5.98 -9.22 -3.04
CA ASN A 169 7.36 -9.36 -3.51
C ASN A 169 7.94 -10.71 -3.08
N PRO A 170 8.50 -11.51 -4.00
CA PRO A 170 9.04 -12.83 -3.68
C PRO A 170 10.18 -12.81 -2.64
N ASN A 171 10.83 -11.66 -2.44
CA ASN A 171 11.88 -11.49 -1.43
C ASN A 171 11.34 -11.00 -0.06
N SER A 172 10.03 -10.81 0.08
CA SER A 172 9.43 -10.52 1.38
C SER A 172 9.50 -11.75 2.30
N LEU A 173 9.47 -11.51 3.61
CA LEU A 173 9.71 -12.53 4.64
C LEU A 173 8.86 -13.80 4.43
N LEU A 174 7.53 -13.64 4.37
CA LEU A 174 6.64 -14.81 4.26
C LEU A 174 6.72 -15.49 2.90
N ALA A 175 6.90 -14.73 1.80
CA ALA A 175 7.11 -15.34 0.48
C ALA A 175 8.43 -16.12 0.41
N ALA A 176 9.49 -15.61 1.05
CA ALA A 176 10.77 -16.31 1.13
C ALA A 176 10.65 -17.58 2.01
N LEU A 177 9.92 -17.51 3.11
CA LEU A 177 9.62 -18.66 3.96
C LEU A 177 8.82 -19.73 3.21
N ASP A 178 7.75 -19.34 2.52
CA ASP A 178 6.92 -20.28 1.74
C ASP A 178 7.74 -20.99 0.67
N ARG A 179 8.63 -20.26 -0.04
CA ARG A 179 9.54 -20.89 -1.00
C ARG A 179 10.51 -21.89 -0.35
N ALA A 180 11.05 -21.56 0.82
CA ALA A 180 11.94 -22.47 1.56
C ALA A 180 11.19 -23.75 1.98
N ILE A 181 9.93 -23.61 2.41
CA ILE A 181 9.04 -24.74 2.72
C ILE A 181 8.81 -25.61 1.49
N ASP A 182 8.42 -24.99 0.39
CA ASP A 182 8.10 -25.68 -0.89
C ASP A 182 9.35 -26.36 -1.50
N ALA A 183 10.54 -25.78 -1.28
CA ALA A 183 11.82 -26.37 -1.68
C ALA A 183 12.28 -27.53 -0.77
N GLY A 184 11.64 -27.75 0.38
CA GLY A 184 12.06 -28.77 1.35
C GLY A 184 13.34 -28.41 2.09
N ASP A 185 13.64 -27.10 2.25
CA ASP A 185 14.82 -26.64 2.96
C ASP A 185 14.78 -27.10 4.43
N GLN A 186 15.97 -27.36 5.01
CA GLN A 186 16.08 -27.81 6.39
C GLN A 186 16.14 -26.65 7.38
N ALA A 187 16.46 -25.44 6.92
CA ALA A 187 16.61 -24.27 7.75
C ALA A 187 16.23 -22.99 7.01
N PHE A 188 15.76 -22.00 7.76
CA PHE A 188 15.43 -20.66 7.30
C PHE A 188 16.24 -19.61 8.04
N ASN A 189 16.98 -18.78 7.31
CA ASN A 189 17.81 -17.71 7.86
C ASN A 189 16.97 -16.46 8.12
N MET A 190 17.01 -15.90 9.32
CA MET A 190 16.31 -14.68 9.68
C MET A 190 17.06 -13.88 10.74
N SER A 191 16.61 -12.67 11.04
CA SER A 191 17.06 -11.91 12.21
C SER A 191 16.63 -12.64 13.50
N ALA A 192 16.95 -12.10 14.68
CA ALA A 192 16.44 -12.69 15.93
C ALA A 192 14.89 -12.65 16.01
N GLY A 193 14.25 -11.82 15.19
CA GLY A 193 12.80 -11.83 15.00
C GLY A 193 12.01 -11.18 16.12
N GLU A 194 12.65 -10.39 16.98
CA GLU A 194 12.01 -9.71 18.12
C GLU A 194 11.30 -8.41 17.71
N GLN A 195 11.53 -7.93 16.47
CA GLN A 195 10.87 -6.72 15.99
C GLN A 195 9.36 -6.90 16.01
N LEU A 196 8.65 -5.92 16.60
CA LEU A 196 7.20 -5.88 16.55
C LEU A 196 6.74 -5.09 15.32
N ARG A 197 5.86 -5.67 14.55
CA ARG A 197 5.26 -5.07 13.35
C ARG A 197 3.76 -5.33 13.33
N ASP A 198 3.07 -4.48 12.62
CA ASP A 198 1.65 -4.63 12.34
C ASP A 198 1.49 -5.25 10.96
N PHE A 199 1.12 -6.51 10.92
CA PHE A 199 0.91 -7.26 9.69
C PHE A 199 -0.57 -7.41 9.39
N LEU A 200 -0.95 -7.15 8.14
CA LEU A 200 -2.33 -7.26 7.67
C LEU A 200 -2.38 -8.11 6.39
N PRO A 201 -3.28 -9.11 6.31
CA PRO A 201 -3.54 -9.82 5.06
C PRO A 201 -3.97 -8.87 3.95
N ILE A 202 -3.47 -9.10 2.74
CA ILE A 202 -3.72 -8.20 1.60
C ILE A 202 -5.20 -8.12 1.24
N GLU A 203 -5.94 -9.20 1.36
CA GLU A 203 -7.39 -9.24 1.08
C GLU A 203 -8.13 -8.35 2.07
N THR A 204 -7.76 -8.37 3.35
CA THR A 204 -8.32 -7.50 4.39
C THR A 204 -7.98 -6.03 4.11
N ALA A 205 -6.71 -5.74 3.77
CA ALA A 205 -6.30 -4.38 3.40
C ALA A 205 -7.08 -3.85 2.19
N ALA A 206 -7.26 -4.67 1.16
CA ALA A 206 -8.06 -4.33 -0.01
C ALA A 206 -9.53 -4.06 0.35
N GLY A 207 -10.11 -4.86 1.24
CA GLY A 207 -11.44 -4.66 1.78
C GLY A 207 -11.56 -3.32 2.51
N HIS A 208 -10.60 -2.98 3.37
CA HIS A 208 -10.53 -1.70 4.09
C HIS A 208 -10.44 -0.52 3.11
N LEU A 209 -9.51 -0.58 2.14
CA LEU A 209 -9.36 0.47 1.12
C LEU A 209 -10.62 0.66 0.28
N ALA A 210 -11.30 -0.43 -0.09
CA ALA A 210 -12.56 -0.35 -0.81
C ALA A 210 -13.68 0.29 0.05
N SER A 211 -13.71 0.02 1.35
CA SER A 211 -14.64 0.68 2.28
C SER A 211 -14.33 2.18 2.42
N VAL A 212 -13.05 2.55 2.53
CA VAL A 212 -12.62 3.97 2.56
C VAL A 212 -13.05 4.71 1.29
N LEU A 213 -12.84 4.09 0.11
CA LEU A 213 -13.24 4.66 -1.18
C LEU A 213 -14.76 4.92 -1.29
N GLN A 214 -15.60 4.11 -0.63
CA GLN A 214 -17.05 4.31 -0.61
C GLN A 214 -17.51 5.44 0.33
N ARG A 215 -16.64 5.92 1.22
CA ARG A 215 -16.94 7.00 2.17
C ARG A 215 -16.62 8.36 1.56
N ARG A 216 -17.59 8.92 0.84
CA ARG A 216 -17.45 10.26 0.22
C ARG A 216 -17.40 11.40 1.25
N ASP A 217 -17.83 11.14 2.46
CA ASP A 217 -17.83 12.04 3.63
C ASP A 217 -16.53 12.00 4.42
N PHE A 218 -15.60 11.08 4.08
CA PHE A 218 -14.31 10.96 4.75
C PHE A 218 -13.21 11.67 3.97
N ASP A 219 -12.56 12.64 4.61
CA ASP A 219 -11.37 13.36 4.13
C ASP A 219 -10.22 13.21 5.14
N GLY A 220 -9.00 13.07 4.65
CA GLY A 220 -7.78 13.03 5.44
C GLY A 220 -7.09 11.67 5.54
N VAL A 221 -6.26 11.52 6.57
CA VAL A 221 -5.38 10.36 6.76
C VAL A 221 -6.11 9.22 7.48
N ILE A 222 -5.82 7.98 7.07
CA ILE A 222 -6.25 6.75 7.72
C ILE A 222 -5.10 5.74 7.76
N ASN A 223 -4.87 5.09 8.90
CA ASN A 223 -3.96 3.96 9.01
C ASN A 223 -4.65 2.68 8.54
N CYS A 224 -4.13 2.05 7.49
CA CYS A 224 -4.61 0.76 7.01
C CYS A 224 -3.72 -0.36 7.56
N ALA A 225 -4.15 -0.95 8.67
CA ALA A 225 -3.38 -1.87 9.49
C ALA A 225 -4.29 -2.76 10.34
N SER A 226 -3.73 -3.73 11.06
CA SER A 226 -4.47 -4.59 12.00
C SER A 226 -4.68 -3.97 13.38
N GLY A 227 -3.79 -3.06 13.79
CA GLY A 227 -3.71 -2.54 15.15
C GLY A 227 -3.10 -3.52 16.16
N GLN A 228 -2.67 -4.70 15.72
CA GLN A 228 -2.16 -5.77 16.58
C GLN A 228 -0.70 -6.06 16.27
N PRO A 229 0.23 -5.61 17.12
CA PRO A 229 1.64 -5.89 16.93
C PRO A 229 1.96 -7.37 17.16
N VAL A 230 2.71 -7.95 16.26
CA VAL A 230 3.23 -9.31 16.38
C VAL A 230 4.73 -9.32 16.12
N SER A 231 5.50 -10.16 16.82
CA SER A 231 6.92 -10.28 16.50
C SER A 231 7.13 -11.00 15.17
N VAL A 232 8.15 -10.58 14.44
CA VAL A 232 8.54 -11.21 13.16
C VAL A 232 8.74 -12.74 13.34
N ARG A 233 9.32 -13.16 14.47
CA ARG A 233 9.49 -14.58 14.82
C ARG A 233 8.14 -15.27 15.02
N ALA A 234 7.22 -14.69 15.79
CA ALA A 234 5.90 -15.27 16.03
C ALA A 234 5.10 -15.42 14.73
N LEU A 235 5.21 -14.46 13.80
CA LEU A 235 4.59 -14.52 12.47
C LEU A 235 5.16 -15.70 11.66
N VAL A 236 6.48 -15.89 11.66
CA VAL A 236 7.16 -17.01 10.96
C VAL A 236 6.74 -18.35 11.58
N GLU A 237 6.75 -18.46 12.90
CA GLU A 237 6.34 -19.67 13.61
C GLU A 237 4.85 -20.00 13.37
N GLN A 238 4.00 -18.98 13.29
CA GLN A 238 2.60 -19.14 12.91
C GLN A 238 2.48 -19.70 11.48
N ARG A 239 3.20 -19.13 10.52
CA ARG A 239 3.18 -19.59 9.14
C ARG A 239 3.64 -21.03 8.99
N LEU A 240 4.69 -21.44 9.74
CA LEU A 240 5.14 -22.84 9.77
C LEU A 240 4.04 -23.78 10.26
N ARG A 241 3.33 -23.41 11.33
CA ARG A 241 2.20 -24.20 11.84
C ARG A 241 1.06 -24.32 10.82
N GLU A 242 0.69 -23.21 10.17
CA GLU A 242 -0.35 -23.19 9.14
C GLU A 242 -0.02 -24.09 7.95
N ARG A 243 1.27 -24.15 7.58
CA ARG A 243 1.78 -25.00 6.49
C ARG A 243 2.07 -26.44 6.91
N GLY A 244 1.97 -26.76 8.22
CA GLY A 244 2.39 -28.06 8.73
C GLY A 244 3.88 -28.37 8.50
N ALA A 245 4.71 -27.33 8.38
CA ALA A 245 6.13 -27.42 8.06
C ALA A 245 7.00 -27.35 9.30
N ASN A 246 8.16 -27.99 9.25
CA ASN A 246 9.15 -27.99 10.32
C ASN A 246 10.52 -27.61 9.74
N LEU A 247 10.84 -26.30 9.76
CA LEU A 247 12.14 -25.75 9.41
C LEU A 247 12.87 -25.28 10.66
N ASN A 248 14.17 -25.53 10.73
CA ASN A 248 15.00 -24.93 11.76
C ASN A 248 15.19 -23.42 11.49
N LEU A 249 14.83 -22.56 12.44
CA LEU A 249 15.00 -21.12 12.32
C LEU A 249 16.40 -20.71 12.79
N ASN A 250 17.25 -20.27 11.87
CA ASN A 250 18.58 -19.71 12.14
C ASN A 250 18.42 -18.25 12.60
N LEU A 251 18.06 -18.07 13.88
CA LEU A 251 17.83 -16.76 14.48
C LEU A 251 19.13 -15.96 14.60
N GLY A 252 19.08 -14.67 14.32
CA GLY A 252 20.23 -13.78 14.39
C GLY A 252 21.20 -13.90 13.23
N HIS A 253 20.85 -14.66 12.17
CA HIS A 253 21.69 -14.76 10.97
C HIS A 253 21.83 -13.41 10.25
N TYR A 254 20.75 -12.64 10.19
CA TYR A 254 20.77 -11.26 9.66
C TYR A 254 20.68 -10.24 10.80
N PRO A 255 21.39 -9.10 10.69
CA PRO A 255 21.20 -8.00 11.63
C PRO A 255 19.81 -7.36 11.46
N TYR A 256 19.37 -6.63 12.47
CA TYR A 256 18.16 -5.81 12.34
C TYR A 256 18.36 -4.68 11.32
N PRO A 257 17.30 -4.31 10.57
CA PRO A 257 17.34 -3.14 9.70
C PRO A 257 17.60 -1.86 10.52
N THR A 258 18.50 -1.01 10.05
CA THR A 258 18.83 0.25 10.73
C THR A 258 17.91 1.43 10.37
N HIS A 259 17.01 1.22 9.43
CA HIS A 259 16.08 2.23 8.89
C HIS A 259 14.64 2.09 9.39
N GLU A 260 14.42 1.21 10.37
CA GLU A 260 13.14 0.96 11.00
C GLU A 260 13.33 0.82 12.52
N PRO A 261 12.39 1.34 13.35
CA PRO A 261 12.44 1.14 14.79
C PRO A 261 12.22 -0.35 15.15
N LEU A 262 12.63 -0.76 16.34
CA LEU A 262 12.48 -2.14 16.78
C LEU A 262 11.00 -2.54 16.93
N ALA A 263 10.14 -1.61 17.36
CA ALA A 263 8.73 -1.90 17.62
C ALA A 263 7.86 -0.71 17.21
N PHE A 264 6.91 -0.92 16.29
CA PHE A 264 5.85 0.05 15.98
C PHE A 264 4.65 -0.66 15.35
N TRP A 265 3.47 -0.09 15.55
CA TRP A 265 2.19 -0.57 15.02
C TRP A 265 1.19 0.58 14.92
N ALA A 266 0.09 0.37 14.20
CA ALA A 266 -0.93 1.39 14.05
C ALA A 266 -1.89 1.44 15.24
N VAL A 267 -2.37 2.65 15.55
CA VAL A 267 -3.67 2.86 16.17
C VAL A 267 -4.72 2.81 15.05
N THR A 268 -5.76 2.01 15.20
CA THR A 268 -6.76 1.74 14.14
C THR A 268 -8.18 2.19 14.49
N GLU A 269 -8.37 2.93 15.57
CA GLU A 269 -9.70 3.40 16.02
C GLU A 269 -10.46 4.15 14.93
N ARG A 270 -9.77 5.02 14.19
CA ARG A 270 -10.36 5.76 13.06
C ARG A 270 -10.82 4.84 11.94
N LEU A 271 -10.03 3.82 11.61
CA LEU A 271 -10.40 2.81 10.62
C LEU A 271 -11.60 2.00 11.08
N GLN A 272 -11.62 1.52 12.33
CA GLN A 272 -12.73 0.76 12.90
C GLN A 272 -14.02 1.56 12.90
N GLN A 273 -14.00 2.83 13.28
CA GLN A 273 -15.15 3.73 13.21
C GLN A 273 -15.67 3.88 11.76
N LEU A 274 -14.77 4.02 10.79
CA LEU A 274 -15.13 4.13 9.38
C LEU A 274 -15.77 2.85 8.85
N LEU A 275 -15.28 1.69 9.29
CA LEU A 275 -15.81 0.38 8.91
C LEU A 275 -17.14 0.05 9.60
N GLY A 276 -17.55 0.81 10.62
CA GLY A 276 -18.73 0.55 11.43
C GLY A 276 -18.53 -0.57 12.45
N GLU A 277 -17.28 -0.92 12.74
CA GLU A 277 -16.89 -1.87 13.78
C GLU A 277 -16.83 -1.11 15.11
N SER A 278 -17.93 -1.16 15.90
CA SER A 278 -17.93 -0.66 17.28
C SER A 278 -17.08 -1.62 18.15
N GLN A 279 -16.26 -1.04 19.03
CA GLN A 279 -15.53 -1.78 20.08
C GLN A 279 -16.49 -2.44 21.06
#